data_5105c392c77eaf517a3d961343a9cc05
#
_entry.id   5105c392c77eaf517a3d961343a9cc05
#
_cell.length_a   1.000
_cell.length_b   1.000
_cell.length_c   1.000
_cell.angle_alpha   90.00
_cell.angle_beta   90.00
_cell.angle_gamma   90.00
#
_symmetry.space_group_name_H-M   'P 1'
#
loop_
_entity.id
_entity.type
_entity.pdbx_description
1 polymer ?
#
loop_
_entity_poly.entity_id
_entity_poly.type
_entity_poly.pdbx_seq_one_letter_code
_entity_poly.pdbx_strand_id
1 'polypeptide(L)'
;MKVVLINGSRREQGCTYTSLMEISKVLKSEGIDTELFFLGVKVIDGHISELLDKVEEAMKDADGIIIGSPVYFASPTGELISFLDRLFMKANACLKFKPAAAITTARRAGTTATLDVIHKYFLYNQMPIVSSRY
;
A
#
# COMPACT_ATOMS: atom_id res chain seq x y z
N MET A 1 5.95 -9.50 14.89
CA MET A 1 5.84 -8.34 13.98
C MET A 1 4.75 -8.59 12.97
N LYS A 2 4.06 -7.54 12.55
CA LYS A 2 2.97 -7.61 11.57
C LYS A 2 3.11 -6.48 10.55
N VAL A 3 2.92 -6.78 9.27
CA VAL A 3 2.96 -5.79 8.17
C VAL A 3 1.63 -5.81 7.41
N VAL A 4 1.03 -4.64 7.23
CA VAL A 4 -0.16 -4.47 6.40
C VAL A 4 0.25 -4.29 4.95
N LEU A 5 -0.42 -5.02 4.06
CA LEU A 5 -0.23 -4.95 2.61
C LEU A 5 -1.46 -4.33 1.96
N ILE A 6 -1.28 -3.34 1.10
CA ILE A 6 -2.37 -2.71 0.34
C ILE A 6 -2.23 -3.05 -1.14
N ASN A 7 -3.21 -3.73 -1.69
CA ASN A 7 -3.30 -3.97 -3.14
C ASN A 7 -4.18 -2.90 -3.79
N GLY A 8 -3.55 -1.89 -4.38
CA GLY A 8 -4.21 -0.79 -5.11
C GLY A 8 -4.63 -1.12 -6.53
N SER A 9 -4.55 -2.37 -6.95
CA SER A 9 -5.01 -2.81 -8.27
C SER A 9 -6.54 -2.94 -8.31
N ARG A 10 -7.13 -2.71 -9.48
CA ARG A 10 -8.54 -3.08 -9.74
C ARG A 10 -8.74 -4.58 -9.91
N ARG A 11 -7.67 -5.31 -10.21
CA ARG A 11 -7.67 -6.78 -10.32
C ARG A 11 -7.20 -7.39 -9.03
N GLU A 12 -8.03 -8.22 -8.42
CA GLU A 12 -7.73 -8.85 -7.13
C GLU A 12 -6.45 -9.71 -7.21
N GLN A 13 -6.35 -10.56 -8.23
CA GLN A 13 -5.22 -11.48 -8.44
C GLN A 13 -4.42 -11.11 -9.70
N GLY A 14 -4.00 -9.86 -9.80
CA GLY A 14 -3.13 -9.38 -10.88
C GLY A 14 -1.65 -9.36 -10.49
N CYS A 15 -0.81 -8.74 -11.36
CA CYS A 15 0.64 -8.67 -11.12
C CYS A 15 0.99 -8.00 -9.78
N THR A 16 0.25 -6.97 -9.37
CA THR A 16 0.45 -6.30 -8.07
C THR A 16 0.21 -7.27 -6.90
N TYR A 17 -0.87 -8.06 -6.98
CA TYR A 17 -1.13 -9.12 -6.00
C TYR A 17 0.00 -10.13 -5.94
N THR A 18 0.43 -10.65 -7.09
CA THR A 18 1.53 -11.63 -7.15
C THR A 18 2.80 -11.09 -6.48
N SER A 19 3.17 -9.85 -6.78
CA SER A 19 4.34 -9.22 -6.16
C SER A 19 4.19 -9.05 -4.65
N LEU A 20 3.03 -8.60 -4.17
CA LEU A 20 2.75 -8.47 -2.74
C LEU A 20 2.77 -9.84 -2.03
N MET A 21 2.27 -10.87 -2.67
CA MET A 21 2.25 -12.23 -2.09
C MET A 21 3.64 -12.86 -2.03
N GLU A 22 4.54 -12.58 -2.97
CA GLU A 22 5.93 -13.00 -2.88
C GLU A 22 6.64 -12.30 -1.70
N ILE A 23 6.42 -11.01 -1.52
CA ILE A 23 6.91 -10.28 -0.34
C ILE A 23 6.33 -10.88 0.95
N SER A 24 5.02 -11.12 0.99
CA SER A 24 4.34 -11.73 2.14
C SER A 24 4.96 -13.09 2.50
N LYS A 25 5.26 -13.92 1.51
CA LYS A 25 5.89 -15.23 1.70
C LYS A 25 7.27 -15.11 2.36
N VAL A 26 8.10 -14.17 1.88
CA VAL A 26 9.41 -13.91 2.48
C VAL A 26 9.27 -13.39 3.91
N LEU A 27 8.41 -12.40 4.15
CA LEU A 27 8.17 -11.85 5.49
C LEU A 27 7.73 -12.96 6.47
N LYS A 28 6.82 -13.82 6.05
CA LYS A 28 6.35 -14.94 6.88
C LYS A 28 7.46 -15.95 7.18
N SER A 29 8.37 -16.20 6.25
CA SER A 29 9.54 -17.06 6.51
C SER A 29 10.51 -16.48 7.54
N GLU A 30 10.48 -15.15 7.72
CA GLU A 30 11.23 -14.42 8.75
C GLU A 30 10.41 -14.18 10.05
N GLY A 31 9.27 -14.84 10.22
CA GLY A 31 8.42 -14.70 11.40
C GLY A 31 7.62 -13.40 11.48
N ILE A 32 7.42 -12.73 10.35
CA ILE A 32 6.65 -11.49 10.26
C ILE A 32 5.28 -11.79 9.64
N ASP A 33 4.22 -11.60 10.39
CA ASP A 33 2.85 -11.78 9.90
C ASP A 33 2.46 -10.70 8.89
N THR A 34 1.57 -11.05 7.98
CA THR A 34 1.08 -10.11 6.97
C THR A 34 -0.43 -10.17 6.84
N GLU A 35 -1.05 -9.00 6.63
CA GLU A 35 -2.47 -8.88 6.35
C GLU A 35 -2.67 -8.06 5.07
N LEU A 36 -3.36 -8.63 4.07
CA LEU A 36 -3.59 -8.01 2.78
C LEU A 36 -4.99 -7.41 2.67
N PHE A 37 -5.05 -6.15 2.27
CA PHE A 37 -6.28 -5.44 1.91
C PHE A 37 -6.32 -5.16 0.40
N PHE A 38 -7.40 -5.58 -0.22
CA PHE A 38 -7.66 -5.35 -1.63
C PHE A 38 -8.63 -4.18 -1.80
N LEU A 39 -8.23 -3.14 -2.53
CA LEU A 39 -9.07 -1.96 -2.76
C LEU A 39 -10.14 -2.24 -3.81
N GLY A 40 -9.74 -2.79 -4.95
CA GLY A 40 -10.64 -3.06 -6.06
C GLY A 40 -11.43 -1.82 -6.48
N VAL A 41 -12.73 -1.97 -6.63
CA VAL A 41 -13.67 -0.88 -6.96
C VAL A 41 -14.35 -0.27 -5.74
N LYS A 42 -14.05 -0.72 -4.53
CA LYS A 42 -14.71 -0.28 -3.28
C LYS A 42 -14.60 1.21 -3.02
N VAL A 43 -13.57 1.84 -3.57
CA VAL A 43 -13.37 3.29 -3.49
C VAL A 43 -14.40 4.06 -4.33
N ILE A 44 -14.86 3.47 -5.42
CA ILE A 44 -15.80 4.08 -6.37
C ILE A 44 -17.25 3.78 -5.99
N ASP A 45 -17.55 2.58 -5.49
CA ASP A 45 -18.89 2.09 -5.21
C ASP A 45 -19.44 2.49 -3.82
N GLY A 46 -18.74 3.38 -3.10
CA GLY A 46 -19.19 3.92 -1.83
C GLY A 46 -18.74 3.15 -0.57
N HIS A 47 -18.03 2.04 -0.73
CA HIS A 47 -17.55 1.21 0.40
C HIS A 47 -16.16 1.61 0.96
N ILE A 48 -15.68 2.79 0.60
CA ILE A 48 -14.37 3.29 1.04
C ILE A 48 -14.27 3.47 2.55
N SER A 49 -15.32 3.95 3.19
CA SER A 49 -15.31 4.22 4.64
C SER A 49 -15.10 2.95 5.47
N GLU A 50 -15.81 1.88 5.13
CA GLU A 50 -15.64 0.59 5.79
C GLU A 50 -14.22 0.03 5.61
N LEU A 51 -13.65 0.18 4.41
CA LEU A 51 -12.31 -0.29 4.14
C LEU A 51 -11.26 0.53 4.91
N LEU A 52 -11.45 1.85 5.01
CA LEU A 52 -10.60 2.74 5.81
C LEU A 52 -10.61 2.35 7.28
N ASP A 53 -11.79 2.07 7.85
CA ASP A 53 -11.92 1.64 9.24
C ASP A 53 -11.16 0.33 9.50
N LYS A 54 -11.28 -0.64 8.61
CA LYS A 54 -10.57 -1.92 8.70
C LYS A 54 -9.05 -1.76 8.62
N VAL A 55 -8.56 -0.94 7.68
CA VAL A 55 -7.12 -0.71 7.53
C VAL A 55 -6.57 0.10 8.70
N GLU A 56 -7.28 1.12 9.17
CA GLU A 56 -6.88 1.88 10.36
C GLU A 56 -6.77 0.98 11.59
N GLU A 57 -7.76 0.11 11.82
CA GLU A 57 -7.72 -0.84 12.93
C GLU A 57 -6.53 -1.81 12.83
N ALA A 58 -6.30 -2.37 11.63
CA ALA A 58 -5.15 -3.24 11.39
C ALA A 58 -3.81 -2.52 11.60
N MET A 59 -3.75 -1.21 11.27
CA MET A 59 -2.53 -0.42 11.43
C MET A 59 -2.21 -0.07 12.89
N LYS A 60 -3.17 -0.14 13.82
CA LYS A 60 -2.88 0.08 15.25
C LYS A 60 -1.86 -0.94 15.76
N ASP A 61 -2.03 -2.20 15.38
CA ASP A 61 -1.18 -3.32 15.82
C ASP A 61 -0.06 -3.67 14.84
N ALA A 62 -0.04 -3.07 13.65
CA ALA A 62 0.98 -3.35 12.65
C ALA A 62 2.27 -2.55 12.90
N ASP A 63 3.40 -3.14 12.56
CA ASP A 63 4.72 -2.54 12.66
C ASP A 63 5.17 -1.82 11.38
N GLY A 64 4.48 -2.04 10.25
CA GLY A 64 4.80 -1.43 8.97
C GLY A 64 3.70 -1.61 7.92
N ILE A 65 3.89 -0.94 6.78
CA ILE A 65 2.94 -1.00 5.66
C ILE A 65 3.66 -1.13 4.32
N ILE A 66 3.12 -1.93 3.41
CA ILE A 66 3.59 -2.03 2.03
C ILE A 66 2.43 -1.73 1.09
N ILE A 67 2.62 -0.76 0.19
CA ILE A 67 1.60 -0.32 -0.76
C ILE A 67 1.99 -0.74 -2.17
N GLY A 68 1.12 -1.50 -2.82
CA GLY A 68 1.30 -1.95 -4.20
C GLY A 68 0.31 -1.28 -5.16
N SER A 69 0.79 -0.85 -6.33
CA SER A 69 -0.04 -0.29 -7.40
C SER A 69 0.43 -0.73 -8.79
N PRO A 70 -0.48 -1.00 -9.72
CA PRO A 70 -0.11 -0.95 -11.12
C PRO A 70 0.12 0.50 -11.55
N VAL A 71 0.86 0.68 -12.64
CA VAL A 71 1.10 2.00 -13.24
C VAL A 71 -0.02 2.33 -14.22
N TYR A 72 -0.74 3.43 -13.96
CA TYR A 72 -1.72 4.02 -14.86
C TYR A 72 -1.29 5.47 -15.17
N PHE A 73 -0.95 5.75 -16.44
CA PHE A 73 -0.51 7.10 -16.87
C PHE A 73 0.64 7.68 -16.02
N ALA A 74 1.67 6.85 -15.76
CA ALA A 74 2.81 7.19 -14.91
C ALA A 74 2.41 7.62 -13.47
N SER A 75 1.31 7.07 -12.96
CA SER A 75 0.78 7.35 -11.64
C SER A 75 0.20 6.08 -11.02
N PRO A 76 -0.03 6.01 -9.71
CA PRO A 76 -0.86 4.98 -9.10
C PRO A 76 -2.30 5.01 -9.65
N THR A 77 -3.07 3.97 -9.38
CA THR A 77 -4.50 4.00 -9.72
C THR A 77 -5.21 5.14 -8.99
N GLY A 78 -6.21 5.75 -9.60
CA GLY A 78 -7.03 6.79 -8.97
C GLY A 78 -7.71 6.31 -7.69
N GLU A 79 -8.10 5.03 -7.67
CA GLU A 79 -8.65 4.35 -6.49
C GLU A 79 -7.65 4.35 -5.32
N LEU A 80 -6.38 4.04 -5.60
CA LEU A 80 -5.34 4.06 -4.57
C LEU A 80 -5.08 5.47 -4.06
N ILE A 81 -4.94 6.46 -4.94
CA ILE A 81 -4.74 7.86 -4.55
C ILE A 81 -5.89 8.33 -3.66
N SER A 82 -7.13 8.11 -4.08
CA SER A 82 -8.32 8.48 -3.31
C SER A 82 -8.39 7.79 -1.95
N PHE A 83 -7.95 6.54 -1.87
CA PHE A 83 -7.85 5.80 -0.62
C PHE A 83 -6.75 6.36 0.29
N LEU A 84 -5.55 6.61 -0.25
CA LEU A 84 -4.41 7.13 0.53
C LEU A 84 -4.68 8.53 1.07
N ASP A 85 -5.28 9.43 0.30
CA ASP A 85 -5.68 10.76 0.78
C ASP A 85 -6.50 10.66 2.06
N ARG A 86 -7.46 9.76 2.10
CA ARG A 86 -8.34 9.58 3.26
C ARG A 86 -7.66 8.82 4.38
N LEU A 87 -6.91 7.76 4.07
CA LEU A 87 -6.22 6.95 5.07
C LEU A 87 -5.20 7.80 5.84
N PHE A 88 -4.37 8.57 5.14
CA PHE A 88 -3.33 9.37 5.77
C PHE A 88 -3.87 10.59 6.52
N MET A 89 -5.05 11.09 6.14
CA MET A 89 -5.75 12.09 6.96
C MET A 89 -6.35 11.48 8.22
N LYS A 90 -6.97 10.31 8.12
CA LYS A 90 -7.68 9.65 9.23
C LYS A 90 -6.74 8.95 10.20
N ALA A 91 -5.80 8.17 9.69
CA ALA A 91 -4.95 7.25 10.44
C ALA A 91 -3.53 7.81 10.69
N ASN A 92 -3.30 9.09 10.47
CA ASN A 92 -2.00 9.76 10.57
C ASN A 92 -1.21 9.33 11.83
N ALA A 93 -1.85 9.39 12.99
CA ALA A 93 -1.20 9.12 14.28
C ALA A 93 -0.68 7.68 14.38
N CYS A 94 -1.42 6.69 13.87
CA CYS A 94 -0.99 5.29 13.96
C CYS A 94 -0.03 4.87 12.84
N LEU A 95 0.05 5.65 11.76
CA LEU A 95 0.99 5.42 10.66
C LEU A 95 2.37 6.02 10.92
N LYS A 96 2.40 7.15 11.64
CA LYS A 96 3.61 7.94 11.87
C LYS A 96 4.76 7.10 12.44
N PHE A 97 5.95 7.27 11.86
CA PHE A 97 7.20 6.59 12.21
C PHE A 97 7.24 5.08 11.90
N LYS A 98 6.18 4.48 11.40
CA LYS A 98 6.23 3.08 10.97
C LYS A 98 6.97 2.96 9.63
N PRO A 99 7.83 1.95 9.46
CA PRO A 99 8.47 1.68 8.17
C PRO A 99 7.42 1.44 7.08
N ALA A 100 7.70 1.98 5.91
CA ALA A 100 6.82 1.84 4.75
C ALA A 100 7.61 1.48 3.49
N ALA A 101 7.02 0.67 2.63
CA ALA A 101 7.56 0.37 1.31
C ALA A 101 6.48 0.50 0.24
N ALA A 102 6.89 0.79 -0.99
CA ALA A 102 6.00 0.80 -2.14
C ALA A 102 6.53 -0.13 -3.23
N ILE A 103 5.60 -0.81 -3.91
CA ILE A 103 5.90 -1.57 -5.12
C ILE A 103 5.02 -1.12 -6.26
N THR A 104 5.56 -1.14 -7.46
CA THR A 104 4.79 -0.83 -8.67
C THR A 104 4.99 -1.89 -9.75
N THR A 105 3.92 -2.18 -10.46
CA THR A 105 3.95 -3.08 -11.61
C THR A 105 3.54 -2.33 -12.87
N ALA A 106 4.34 -2.43 -13.92
CA ALA A 106 4.09 -1.73 -15.16
C ALA A 106 4.24 -2.66 -16.37
N ARG A 107 3.47 -2.38 -17.41
CA ARG A 107 3.64 -3.06 -18.69
C ARG A 107 4.87 -2.56 -19.45
N ARG A 108 5.21 -1.25 -19.31
CA ARG A 108 6.32 -0.61 -20.02
C ARG A 108 7.16 0.29 -19.14
N ALA A 109 6.64 1.44 -18.74
CA ALA A 109 7.37 2.48 -18.01
C ALA A 109 6.47 3.20 -16.99
N GLY A 110 7.01 4.20 -16.29
CA GLY A 110 6.28 5.03 -15.33
C GLY A 110 6.35 4.53 -13.89
N THR A 111 7.15 3.51 -13.60
CA THR A 111 7.31 2.97 -12.24
C THR A 111 7.89 3.99 -11.27
N THR A 112 8.96 4.68 -11.63
CA THR A 112 9.59 5.70 -10.78
C THR A 112 8.63 6.82 -10.44
N ALA A 113 7.93 7.38 -11.45
CA ALA A 113 6.95 8.44 -11.23
C ALA A 113 5.79 7.96 -10.32
N THR A 114 5.36 6.70 -10.47
CA THR A 114 4.33 6.11 -9.60
C THR A 114 4.82 5.94 -8.17
N LEU A 115 6.07 5.48 -7.98
CA LEU A 115 6.68 5.38 -6.65
C LEU A 115 6.80 6.75 -5.99
N ASP A 116 7.22 7.78 -6.72
CA ASP A 116 7.33 9.15 -6.21
C ASP A 116 6.00 9.66 -5.63
N VAL A 117 4.89 9.34 -6.27
CA VAL A 117 3.56 9.70 -5.75
C VAL A 117 3.28 9.00 -4.42
N ILE A 118 3.51 7.68 -4.32
CA ILE A 118 3.26 6.92 -3.10
C ILE A 118 4.21 7.36 -1.97
N HIS A 119 5.48 7.57 -2.28
CA HIS A 119 6.50 7.98 -1.31
C HIS A 119 6.18 9.34 -0.66
N LYS A 120 5.48 10.25 -1.35
CA LYS A 120 5.05 11.53 -0.76
C LYS A 120 4.18 11.34 0.48
N TYR A 121 3.27 10.37 0.47
CA TYR A 121 2.46 10.04 1.64
C TYR A 121 3.33 9.62 2.82
N PHE A 122 4.34 8.78 2.58
CA PHE A 122 5.27 8.32 3.62
C PHE A 122 6.10 9.48 4.16
N LEU A 123 6.69 10.30 3.28
CA LEU A 123 7.54 11.42 3.66
C LEU A 123 6.78 12.46 4.50
N TYR A 124 5.58 12.88 4.06
CA TYR A 124 4.76 13.83 4.81
C TYR A 124 4.31 13.29 6.16
N ASN A 125 4.21 11.97 6.30
CA ASN A 125 3.82 11.33 7.56
C ASN A 125 5.02 10.84 8.40
N GLN A 126 6.23 11.28 8.07
CA GLN A 126 7.46 10.95 8.80
C GLN A 126 7.71 9.42 8.90
N MET A 127 7.38 8.67 7.87
CA MET A 127 7.57 7.23 7.81
C MET A 127 8.91 6.90 7.11
N PRO A 128 9.78 6.09 7.73
CA PRO A 128 10.99 5.61 7.07
C PRO A 128 10.64 4.78 5.83
N ILE A 129 11.24 5.10 4.69
CA ILE A 129 11.03 4.34 3.46
C ILE A 129 12.05 3.20 3.40
N VAL A 130 11.54 1.97 3.30
CA VAL A 130 12.35 0.78 3.04
C VAL A 130 12.59 0.71 1.53
N SER A 131 13.81 1.02 1.11
CA SER A 131 14.20 0.99 -0.29
C SER A 131 14.68 -0.40 -0.71
N SER A 132 14.52 -0.73 -1.99
CA SER A 132 15.14 -1.91 -2.58
C SER A 132 16.61 -1.62 -2.91
N ARG A 133 17.42 -2.68 -2.86
CA ARG A 133 18.77 -2.67 -3.42
C ARG A 133 18.68 -3.03 -4.91
N TYR A 134 19.51 -2.40 -5.73
CA TYR A 134 19.69 -2.83 -7.12
C TYR A 134 20.09 -4.29 -7.21
#